data_0532aef367c88e604188bc07332e655d
#
_entry.id   0532aef367c88e604188bc07332e655d
#
_cell.length_a   1.000
_cell.length_b   1.000
_cell.length_c   1.000
_cell.angle_alpha   90.00
_cell.angle_beta   90.00
_cell.angle_gamma   90.00
#
_symmetry.space_group_name_H-M   'P 1'
#
loop_
_entity.id
_entity.type
_entity.pdbx_description
1 polymer ?
#
loop_
_entity_poly.entity_id
_entity_poly.type
_entity_poly.pdbx_seq_one_letter_code
_entity_poly.pdbx_strand_id
1 'polypeptide(L)'
;LRKLMKDLSPGLNSNKYLVCVPYAGGYSNSFLPLKNYLPKDIKLISFDPPGHGPNLSPLVDNIDDLVNLYLMEMQPILEGEVTLFGHSMGGIIVHRMAQILESKGINPKNVIISAMNPPEIRRKTNHLDDKDFIDYIKSLGGLPDEVLQHQELLNYILPVIRSDFRAIENYINDDTTLLKAPLYIISGTTDSNYTVKGAKKWVEWGNEVHFLTVNGGHMFLLHQADIVGELIMKILDRVKSVKXKN
;
A
#
# COMPACT_ATOMS: atom_id res chain seq x y z
N LEU A 1 -11.74 -3.89 21.64
CA LEU A 1 -10.68 -3.59 20.66
C LEU A 1 -11.29 -3.19 19.33
N ARG A 2 -10.94 -2.01 18.85
CA ARG A 2 -11.46 -1.50 17.59
C ARG A 2 -10.82 -2.23 16.41
N LYS A 3 -11.63 -2.68 15.47
CA LYS A 3 -11.10 -3.38 14.30
C LYS A 3 -10.32 -2.45 13.40
N LEU A 4 -9.12 -2.87 13.00
CA LEU A 4 -8.31 -2.15 12.03
C LEU A 4 -8.81 -2.39 10.62
N MET A 5 -9.24 -3.63 10.33
CA MET A 5 -9.64 -4.02 8.98
C MET A 5 -11.03 -3.52 8.65
N LYS A 6 -11.19 -2.98 7.44
CA LYS A 6 -12.44 -2.43 6.94
C LYS A 6 -12.87 -3.13 5.67
N ASP A 7 -14.12 -3.54 5.65
CA ASP A 7 -14.77 -4.10 4.46
C ASP A 7 -15.37 -2.94 3.67
N LEU A 8 -14.79 -2.64 2.51
CA LEU A 8 -15.26 -1.54 1.66
C LEU A 8 -16.30 -2.01 0.64
N SER A 9 -16.62 -3.30 0.63
CA SER A 9 -17.65 -3.89 -0.23
C SER A 9 -18.73 -4.57 0.62
N PRO A 10 -19.34 -3.85 1.58
CA PRO A 10 -20.32 -4.48 2.46
C PRO A 10 -21.48 -5.03 1.64
N GLY A 11 -21.94 -6.21 2.01
CA GLY A 11 -23.03 -6.88 1.30
C GLY A 11 -22.57 -7.79 0.18
N LEU A 12 -21.33 -7.66 -0.28
CA LEU A 12 -20.79 -8.59 -1.28
C LEU A 12 -20.30 -9.85 -0.58
N ASN A 13 -20.85 -10.99 -0.98
CA ASN A 13 -20.44 -12.28 -0.45
C ASN A 13 -19.46 -12.92 -1.43
N SER A 14 -18.19 -12.91 -1.08
CA SER A 14 -17.15 -13.44 -1.95
C SER A 14 -15.96 -13.89 -1.11
N ASN A 15 -15.22 -14.88 -1.61
CA ASN A 15 -13.96 -15.30 -1.00
C ASN A 15 -12.75 -14.84 -1.79
N LYS A 16 -12.95 -13.86 -2.66
CA LYS A 16 -11.86 -13.25 -3.42
C LYS A 16 -11.67 -11.82 -2.92
N TYR A 17 -10.46 -11.51 -2.48
CA TYR A 17 -10.18 -10.27 -1.79
C TYR A 17 -9.05 -9.49 -2.44
N LEU A 18 -9.24 -8.18 -2.55
CA LEU A 18 -8.14 -7.23 -2.78
C LEU A 18 -7.92 -6.51 -1.45
N VAL A 19 -6.79 -6.77 -0.82
CA VAL A 19 -6.45 -6.19 0.48
C VAL A 19 -5.45 -5.06 0.27
N CYS A 20 -5.86 -3.85 0.62
CA CYS A 20 -5.11 -2.63 0.32
C CYS A 20 -4.54 -1.99 1.58
N VAL A 21 -3.25 -1.64 1.54
CA VAL A 21 -2.57 -0.98 2.66
C VAL A 21 -2.19 0.43 2.24
N PRO A 22 -2.55 1.44 3.03
CA PRO A 22 -2.42 2.83 2.62
C PRO A 22 -0.99 3.39 2.75
N TYR A 23 -0.80 4.54 2.10
CA TYR A 23 0.40 5.37 2.19
C TYR A 23 0.48 6.07 3.54
N ALA A 24 1.62 6.74 3.81
CA ALA A 24 1.83 7.46 5.08
C ALA A 24 0.71 8.49 5.29
N GLY A 25 0.09 8.42 6.44
CA GLY A 25 -1.04 9.29 6.79
C GLY A 25 -2.38 8.83 6.25
N GLY A 26 -2.40 7.84 5.36
CA GLY A 26 -3.64 7.38 4.75
C GLY A 26 -4.39 6.36 5.59
N TYR A 27 -5.61 6.08 5.18
CA TYR A 27 -6.44 5.06 5.81
C TYR A 27 -7.39 4.49 4.77
N SER A 28 -8.31 3.63 5.20
CA SER A 28 -9.13 2.83 4.28
C SER A 28 -9.87 3.65 3.22
N ASN A 29 -10.30 4.85 3.56
CA ASN A 29 -11.05 5.71 2.65
C ASN A 29 -10.27 6.03 1.36
N SER A 30 -8.95 5.96 1.43
CA SER A 30 -8.10 6.25 0.26
C SER A 30 -8.33 5.29 -0.89
N PHE A 31 -8.82 4.09 -0.61
CA PHE A 31 -9.01 3.06 -1.64
C PHE A 31 -10.45 2.96 -2.15
N LEU A 32 -11.37 3.67 -1.53
CA LEU A 32 -12.78 3.60 -1.91
C LEU A 32 -13.01 3.93 -3.40
N PRO A 33 -12.31 4.92 -3.99
CA PRO A 33 -12.51 5.19 -5.42
C PRO A 33 -12.17 4.04 -6.34
N LEU A 34 -11.35 3.09 -5.92
CA LEU A 34 -11.02 1.93 -6.76
C LEU A 34 -12.22 1.00 -6.98
N LYS A 35 -13.17 1.02 -6.05
CA LYS A 35 -14.28 0.09 -6.04
C LYS A 35 -15.04 0.05 -7.37
N ASN A 36 -15.18 1.21 -8.01
CA ASN A 36 -15.95 1.32 -9.25
C ASN A 36 -15.26 0.69 -10.45
N TYR A 37 -13.98 0.38 -10.33
CA TYR A 37 -13.17 -0.11 -11.46
C TYR A 37 -12.71 -1.55 -11.29
N LEU A 38 -13.10 -2.20 -10.21
CA LEU A 38 -12.68 -3.56 -9.91
C LEU A 38 -13.72 -4.58 -10.39
N PRO A 39 -13.31 -5.84 -10.62
CA PRO A 39 -14.28 -6.89 -10.91
C PRO A 39 -15.34 -6.97 -9.81
N LYS A 40 -16.58 -7.28 -10.19
CA LYS A 40 -17.71 -7.26 -9.26
C LYS A 40 -17.65 -8.36 -8.21
N ASP A 41 -16.88 -9.41 -8.44
CA ASP A 41 -16.74 -10.51 -7.50
C ASP A 41 -15.53 -10.35 -6.55
N ILE A 42 -14.85 -9.22 -6.60
CA ILE A 42 -13.72 -8.94 -5.73
C ILE A 42 -14.16 -8.08 -4.56
N LYS A 43 -13.92 -8.57 -3.35
CA LYS A 43 -14.23 -7.84 -2.14
C LYS A 43 -13.05 -6.93 -1.77
N LEU A 44 -13.33 -5.63 -1.67
CA LEU A 44 -12.30 -4.63 -1.38
C LEU A 44 -12.14 -4.47 0.13
N ILE A 45 -10.94 -4.72 0.62
CA ILE A 45 -10.60 -4.65 2.04
C ILE A 45 -9.47 -3.64 2.21
N SER A 46 -9.51 -2.88 3.28
CA SER A 46 -8.38 -2.03 3.63
C SER A 46 -8.29 -1.90 5.15
N PHE A 47 -7.46 -0.97 5.62
CA PHE A 47 -7.17 -0.81 7.04
C PHE A 47 -7.26 0.65 7.45
N ASP A 48 -7.68 0.86 8.70
CA ASP A 48 -7.52 2.14 9.39
C ASP A 48 -6.37 1.95 10.38
N PRO A 49 -5.16 2.38 10.02
CA PRO A 49 -4.02 2.15 10.92
C PRO A 49 -4.22 2.85 12.27
N PRO A 50 -3.57 2.36 13.33
CA PRO A 50 -3.69 3.03 14.64
C PRO A 50 -3.37 4.51 14.54
N GLY A 51 -4.23 5.35 15.08
CA GLY A 51 -4.08 6.80 15.06
C GLY A 51 -4.48 7.49 13.77
N HIS A 52 -5.00 6.75 12.79
CA HIS A 52 -5.36 7.29 11.47
C HIS A 52 -6.87 7.26 11.27
N GLY A 53 -7.38 8.30 10.60
CA GLY A 53 -8.81 8.36 10.28
C GLY A 53 -9.67 8.13 11.51
N PRO A 54 -10.65 7.21 11.43
CA PRO A 54 -11.52 6.97 12.58
C PRO A 54 -10.90 6.13 13.68
N ASN A 55 -9.70 5.60 13.48
CA ASN A 55 -9.03 4.76 14.50
C ASN A 55 -8.20 5.63 15.43
N LEU A 56 -8.70 5.84 16.64
CA LEU A 56 -8.06 6.72 17.63
C LEU A 56 -7.08 6.00 18.55
N SER A 57 -6.72 4.77 18.26
CA SER A 57 -5.70 4.06 19.03
C SER A 57 -4.35 4.76 18.93
N PRO A 58 -3.45 4.56 19.89
CA PRO A 58 -2.13 5.18 19.82
C PRO A 58 -1.38 4.82 18.54
N LEU A 59 -0.62 5.77 18.03
CA LEU A 59 0.18 5.59 16.81
C LEU A 59 1.18 4.45 16.98
N VAL A 60 1.43 3.75 15.88
CA VAL A 60 2.44 2.69 15.81
C VAL A 60 3.48 3.11 14.78
N ASP A 61 4.71 3.31 15.21
CA ASP A 61 5.77 3.83 14.34
C ASP A 61 6.81 2.77 13.98
N ASN A 62 6.34 1.56 13.71
CA ASN A 62 7.20 0.41 13.42
C ASN A 62 6.52 -0.47 12.39
N ILE A 63 7.22 -0.73 11.27
CA ILE A 63 6.65 -1.51 10.17
C ILE A 63 6.32 -2.93 10.61
N ASP A 64 7.21 -3.60 11.34
CA ASP A 64 6.97 -4.98 11.75
C ASP A 64 5.75 -5.09 12.66
N ASP A 65 5.55 -4.12 13.54
CA ASP A 65 4.38 -4.10 14.41
C ASP A 65 3.10 -3.92 13.60
N LEU A 66 3.12 -3.01 12.61
CA LEU A 66 1.95 -2.81 11.75
C LEU A 66 1.65 -4.08 10.95
N VAL A 67 2.68 -4.71 10.40
CA VAL A 67 2.53 -5.96 9.64
C VAL A 67 1.84 -7.02 10.51
N ASN A 68 2.32 -7.19 11.74
CA ASN A 68 1.75 -8.18 12.65
C ASN A 68 0.28 -7.89 12.97
N LEU A 69 -0.05 -6.61 13.20
CA LEU A 69 -1.44 -6.22 13.46
C LEU A 69 -2.34 -6.55 12.27
N TYR A 70 -1.88 -6.21 11.07
CA TYR A 70 -2.69 -6.45 9.87
C TYR A 70 -2.87 -7.94 9.60
N LEU A 71 -1.82 -8.73 9.77
CA LEU A 71 -1.92 -10.18 9.56
C LEU A 71 -2.88 -10.82 10.57
N MET A 72 -2.88 -10.35 11.82
CA MET A 72 -3.84 -10.82 12.81
C MET A 72 -5.27 -10.52 12.39
N GLU A 73 -5.51 -9.30 11.90
CA GLU A 73 -6.84 -8.89 11.46
C GLU A 73 -7.31 -9.71 10.26
N MET A 74 -6.38 -10.14 9.41
CA MET A 74 -6.72 -10.87 8.19
C MET A 74 -7.03 -12.36 8.40
N GLN A 75 -6.85 -12.90 9.59
CA GLN A 75 -7.06 -14.33 9.82
C GLN A 75 -8.38 -14.84 9.23
N PRO A 76 -9.51 -14.15 9.40
CA PRO A 76 -10.78 -14.67 8.87
C PRO A 76 -10.85 -14.78 7.35
N ILE A 77 -10.01 -14.08 6.60
CA ILE A 77 -10.08 -14.08 5.14
C ILE A 77 -8.93 -14.86 4.47
N LEU A 78 -7.98 -15.37 5.25
CA LEU A 78 -6.78 -15.98 4.68
C LEU A 78 -7.04 -17.30 3.95
N GLU A 79 -8.18 -17.94 4.18
CA GLU A 79 -8.54 -19.14 3.43
C GLU A 79 -9.06 -18.82 2.03
N GLY A 80 -9.41 -17.56 1.79
CA GLY A 80 -9.85 -17.12 0.47
C GLY A 80 -8.69 -16.80 -0.45
N GLU A 81 -9.03 -16.28 -1.61
CA GLU A 81 -8.04 -15.86 -2.60
C GLU A 81 -7.69 -14.41 -2.35
N VAL A 82 -6.46 -14.13 -1.95
CA VAL A 82 -6.04 -12.81 -1.53
C VAL A 82 -5.02 -12.23 -2.49
N THR A 83 -5.30 -11.03 -3.02
CA THR A 83 -4.30 -10.19 -3.69
C THR A 83 -3.99 -9.03 -2.75
N LEU A 84 -2.72 -8.77 -2.53
CA LEU A 84 -2.26 -7.67 -1.68
C LEU A 84 -1.88 -6.48 -2.56
N PHE A 85 -2.29 -5.30 -2.14
CA PHE A 85 -1.94 -4.05 -2.83
C PHE A 85 -1.53 -3.00 -1.82
N GLY A 86 -0.35 -2.41 -2.01
CA GLY A 86 0.10 -1.33 -1.14
C GLY A 86 0.63 -0.17 -1.94
N HIS A 87 0.25 1.06 -1.56
CA HIS A 87 0.74 2.27 -2.18
C HIS A 87 1.75 2.96 -1.26
N SER A 88 2.92 3.27 -1.77
CA SER A 88 3.98 3.95 -1.04
C SER A 88 4.36 3.13 0.21
N MET A 89 4.23 3.68 1.42
CA MET A 89 4.48 2.93 2.65
C MET A 89 3.77 1.58 2.65
N GLY A 90 2.53 1.55 2.14
CA GLY A 90 1.77 0.31 2.05
C GLY A 90 2.47 -0.75 1.22
N GLY A 91 3.29 -0.34 0.25
CA GLY A 91 4.04 -1.28 -0.57
C GLY A 91 5.08 -2.06 0.22
N ILE A 92 5.79 -1.38 1.11
CA ILE A 92 6.75 -2.05 2.00
C ILE A 92 6.00 -3.02 2.93
N ILE A 93 4.85 -2.58 3.41
CA ILE A 93 4.07 -3.39 4.35
C ILE A 93 3.55 -4.66 3.67
N VAL A 94 2.94 -4.55 2.47
CA VAL A 94 2.41 -5.75 1.81
C VAL A 94 3.53 -6.69 1.38
N HIS A 95 4.69 -6.15 1.04
CA HIS A 95 5.84 -7.01 0.72
C HIS A 95 6.20 -7.89 1.93
N ARG A 96 6.33 -7.27 3.10
CA ARG A 96 6.66 -8.03 4.31
C ARG A 96 5.54 -8.99 4.70
N MET A 97 4.28 -8.54 4.58
CA MET A 97 3.15 -9.42 4.83
C MET A 97 3.22 -10.66 3.95
N ALA A 98 3.51 -10.48 2.66
CA ALA A 98 3.59 -11.60 1.72
C ALA A 98 4.71 -12.57 2.08
N GLN A 99 5.88 -12.04 2.47
CA GLN A 99 6.98 -12.93 2.90
C GLN A 99 6.56 -13.80 4.09
N ILE A 100 5.92 -13.19 5.07
CA ILE A 100 5.49 -13.93 6.27
C ILE A 100 4.41 -14.95 5.91
N LEU A 101 3.42 -14.55 5.12
CA LEU A 101 2.35 -15.46 4.71
C LEU A 101 2.92 -16.66 3.96
N GLU A 102 3.80 -16.42 3.00
CA GLU A 102 4.38 -17.49 2.22
C GLU A 102 5.22 -18.43 3.09
N SER A 103 5.90 -17.88 4.09
CA SER A 103 6.69 -18.72 5.02
C SER A 103 5.79 -19.67 5.81
N LYS A 104 4.51 -19.36 5.93
CA LYS A 104 3.53 -20.20 6.63
C LYS A 104 2.71 -21.05 5.68
N GLY A 105 3.06 -21.07 4.39
CA GLY A 105 2.32 -21.83 3.39
C GLY A 105 1.03 -21.17 2.92
N ILE A 106 0.84 -19.92 3.23
CA ILE A 106 -0.32 -19.16 2.77
C ILE A 106 0.14 -18.28 1.60
N ASN A 107 -0.40 -18.54 0.42
CA ASN A 107 0.15 -17.97 -0.82
C ASN A 107 -0.77 -16.89 -1.39
N PRO A 108 -0.39 -15.61 -1.28
CA PRO A 108 -1.15 -14.58 -2.00
C PRO A 108 -1.18 -14.89 -3.49
N LYS A 109 -2.28 -14.56 -4.12
CA LYS A 109 -2.40 -14.77 -5.56
C LYS A 109 -1.54 -13.80 -6.34
N ASN A 110 -1.49 -12.56 -5.90
CA ASN A 110 -0.64 -11.50 -6.49
C ASN A 110 -0.23 -10.55 -5.38
N VAL A 111 0.92 -9.89 -5.57
CA VAL A 111 1.35 -8.78 -4.72
C VAL A 111 1.59 -7.58 -5.63
N ILE A 112 0.93 -6.47 -5.34
CA ILE A 112 1.01 -5.25 -6.14
C ILE A 112 1.58 -4.14 -5.25
N ILE A 113 2.69 -3.55 -5.69
CA ILE A 113 3.36 -2.47 -4.96
C ILE A 113 3.41 -1.26 -5.87
N SER A 114 2.83 -0.15 -5.43
CA SER A 114 2.86 1.08 -6.21
C SER A 114 3.59 2.19 -5.47
N ALA A 115 4.37 2.98 -6.21
CA ALA A 115 5.05 4.20 -5.72
C ALA A 115 5.98 3.94 -4.55
N MET A 116 6.79 2.88 -4.63
CA MET A 116 7.74 2.55 -3.57
C MET A 116 8.92 1.79 -4.13
N ASN A 117 10.11 2.11 -3.64
CA ASN A 117 11.34 1.38 -3.94
C ASN A 117 11.53 0.26 -2.93
N PRO A 118 12.35 -0.75 -3.25
CA PRO A 118 12.59 -1.84 -2.28
C PRO A 118 13.26 -1.34 -1.00
N PRO A 119 13.22 -2.17 0.06
CA PRO A 119 13.65 -1.71 1.39
C PRO A 119 15.09 -1.21 1.51
N GLU A 120 15.97 -1.63 0.62
CA GLU A 120 17.38 -1.19 0.68
C GLU A 120 17.56 0.27 0.23
N ILE A 121 16.56 0.85 -0.44
CA ILE A 121 16.62 2.25 -0.89
C ILE A 121 15.73 3.08 0.03
N ARG A 122 16.35 3.86 0.91
CA ARG A 122 15.62 4.65 1.90
C ARG A 122 16.01 6.12 1.86
N ARG A 123 15.04 6.96 2.17
CA ARG A 123 15.21 8.39 2.29
C ARG A 123 14.93 8.78 3.74
N LYS A 124 15.81 9.61 4.32
CA LYS A 124 15.64 10.05 5.71
C LYS A 124 15.06 11.46 5.76
N THR A 125 13.98 11.63 6.47
CA THR A 125 13.25 12.89 6.55
C THR A 125 12.96 13.35 7.97
N ASN A 126 13.11 12.48 8.97
CA ASN A 126 12.70 12.85 10.33
C ASN A 126 13.63 13.84 11.00
N HIS A 127 14.81 14.08 10.44
CA HIS A 127 15.69 15.14 10.91
C HIS A 127 15.21 16.53 10.48
N LEU A 128 14.28 16.60 9.53
CA LEU A 128 13.79 17.89 9.01
C LEU A 128 12.90 18.57 10.04
N ASP A 129 13.01 19.90 10.13
CA ASP A 129 12.08 20.67 10.95
C ASP A 129 10.70 20.63 10.28
N ASP A 130 9.68 21.16 10.96
CA ASP A 130 8.32 21.07 10.47
C ASP A 130 8.13 21.74 9.10
N LYS A 131 8.78 22.89 8.90
CA LYS A 131 8.64 23.59 7.62
C LYS A 131 9.20 22.75 6.47
N ASP A 132 10.39 22.22 6.63
CA ASP A 132 11.04 21.42 5.59
C ASP A 132 10.34 20.09 5.38
N PHE A 133 9.84 19.50 6.46
CA PHE A 133 9.07 18.25 6.37
C PHE A 133 7.76 18.48 5.62
N ILE A 134 7.06 19.58 5.92
CA ILE A 134 5.82 19.92 5.20
C ILE A 134 6.12 20.14 3.72
N ASP A 135 7.21 20.84 3.39
CA ASP A 135 7.60 21.04 2.00
C ASP A 135 7.85 19.70 1.30
N TYR A 136 8.49 18.77 2.00
CA TYR A 136 8.73 17.43 1.44
C TYR A 136 7.40 16.70 1.19
N ILE A 137 6.49 16.72 2.16
CA ILE A 137 5.17 16.07 1.99
C ILE A 137 4.39 16.70 0.84
N LYS A 138 4.46 18.02 0.72
CA LYS A 138 3.84 18.71 -0.41
C LYS A 138 4.38 18.22 -1.75
N SER A 139 5.69 17.99 -1.81
CA SER A 139 6.33 17.55 -3.05
C SER A 139 5.85 16.16 -3.47
N LEU A 140 5.38 15.37 -2.52
CA LEU A 140 4.80 14.06 -2.80
C LEU A 140 3.33 14.15 -3.19
N GLY A 141 2.67 15.30 -2.94
CA GLY A 141 1.27 15.49 -3.27
C GLY A 141 0.30 14.84 -2.30
N GLY A 142 0.77 14.53 -1.08
CA GLY A 142 -0.02 13.77 -0.13
C GLY A 142 -0.95 14.57 0.77
N LEU A 143 -0.90 15.91 0.72
CA LEU A 143 -1.73 16.76 1.56
C LEU A 143 -2.71 17.59 0.72
N PRO A 144 -4.01 17.50 1.02
CA PRO A 144 -4.98 18.38 0.35
C PRO A 144 -4.69 19.85 0.66
N ASP A 145 -5.00 20.73 -0.29
CA ASP A 145 -4.81 22.18 -0.11
C ASP A 145 -5.54 22.69 1.13
N GLU A 146 -6.74 22.17 1.39
CA GLU A 146 -7.50 22.65 2.55
C GLU A 146 -6.81 22.31 3.87
N VAL A 147 -6.08 21.19 3.94
CA VAL A 147 -5.29 20.87 5.13
C VAL A 147 -4.13 21.84 5.27
N LEU A 148 -3.46 22.13 4.15
CA LEU A 148 -2.32 23.07 4.15
C LEU A 148 -2.72 24.47 4.55
N GLN A 149 -3.97 24.86 4.28
CA GLN A 149 -4.49 26.20 4.59
C GLN A 149 -5.02 26.33 6.01
N HIS A 150 -5.17 25.24 6.74
CA HIS A 150 -5.72 25.25 8.09
C HIS A 150 -4.70 24.72 9.09
N GLN A 151 -4.14 25.63 9.89
CA GLN A 151 -3.08 25.27 10.83
C GLN A 151 -3.49 24.22 11.83
N GLU A 152 -4.74 24.23 12.29
CA GLU A 152 -5.22 23.25 13.26
C GLU A 152 -5.24 21.83 12.65
N LEU A 153 -5.70 21.72 11.40
CA LEU A 153 -5.71 20.45 10.70
C LEU A 153 -4.30 19.96 10.47
N LEU A 154 -3.41 20.85 10.08
CA LEU A 154 -2.01 20.52 9.85
C LEU A 154 -1.35 20.03 11.13
N ASN A 155 -1.61 20.73 12.26
CA ASN A 155 -1.07 20.33 13.55
C ASN A 155 -1.57 18.96 13.98
N TYR A 156 -2.79 18.59 13.58
CA TYR A 156 -3.37 17.31 13.91
C TYR A 156 -2.75 16.18 13.07
N ILE A 157 -2.60 16.43 11.76
CA ILE A 157 -2.16 15.37 10.83
C ILE A 157 -0.65 15.17 10.82
N LEU A 158 0.12 16.21 11.12
CA LEU A 158 1.57 16.17 11.01
C LEU A 158 2.21 15.09 11.89
N PRO A 159 1.83 14.95 13.18
CA PRO A 159 2.40 13.87 14.00
C PRO A 159 2.09 12.48 13.45
N VAL A 160 0.92 12.31 12.83
CA VAL A 160 0.52 11.03 12.24
C VAL A 160 1.45 10.69 11.08
N ILE A 161 1.68 11.65 10.18
CA ILE A 161 2.57 11.42 9.03
C ILE A 161 4.01 11.23 9.50
N ARG A 162 4.46 11.99 10.49
CA ARG A 162 5.80 11.82 11.04
C ARG A 162 6.01 10.42 11.61
N SER A 163 4.99 9.89 12.32
CA SER A 163 5.04 8.54 12.87
C SER A 163 5.24 7.51 11.75
N ASP A 164 4.51 7.68 10.66
CA ASP A 164 4.62 6.76 9.52
C ASP A 164 6.00 6.85 8.86
N PHE A 165 6.52 8.06 8.70
CA PHE A 165 7.87 8.19 8.11
C PHE A 165 8.95 7.66 9.05
N ARG A 166 8.76 7.76 10.36
CA ARG A 166 9.67 7.10 11.31
C ARG A 166 9.66 5.59 11.11
N ALA A 167 8.48 5.03 10.94
CA ALA A 167 8.34 3.59 10.70
C ALA A 167 9.11 3.17 9.44
N ILE A 168 8.94 3.92 8.35
CA ILE A 168 9.62 3.62 7.08
C ILE A 168 11.14 3.71 7.26
N GLU A 169 11.61 4.78 7.89
CA GLU A 169 13.04 5.06 7.97
C GLU A 169 13.79 4.10 8.88
N ASN A 170 13.09 3.57 9.89
CA ASN A 170 13.71 2.64 10.83
C ASN A 170 13.57 1.18 10.41
N TYR A 171 12.86 0.93 9.32
CA TYR A 171 12.61 -0.43 8.89
C TYR A 171 13.85 -1.09 8.31
N ILE A 172 14.16 -2.27 8.79
CA ILE A 172 15.24 -3.11 8.27
C ILE A 172 14.63 -4.46 7.96
N ASN A 173 14.78 -4.92 6.73
CA ASN A 173 14.32 -6.26 6.36
C ASN A 173 15.53 -7.12 5.97
N ASP A 174 15.90 -8.01 6.87
CA ASP A 174 17.00 -8.95 6.64
C ASP A 174 16.57 -10.22 5.92
N ASP A 175 15.25 -10.40 5.71
CA ASP A 175 14.72 -11.57 5.03
C ASP A 175 14.78 -11.32 3.52
N THR A 176 15.70 -12.01 2.85
CA THR A 176 15.90 -11.86 1.41
C THR A 176 15.15 -12.91 0.60
N THR A 177 14.22 -13.64 1.23
CA THR A 177 13.43 -14.66 0.54
C THR A 177 12.62 -14.03 -0.58
N LEU A 178 12.75 -14.58 -1.78
CA LEU A 178 12.02 -14.11 -2.95
C LEU A 178 10.53 -14.48 -2.84
N LEU A 179 9.66 -13.58 -3.22
CA LEU A 179 8.23 -13.89 -3.24
C LEU A 179 7.93 -14.91 -4.34
N LYS A 180 7.08 -15.87 -4.00
CA LYS A 180 6.58 -16.86 -4.97
C LYS A 180 5.43 -16.28 -5.78
N ALA A 181 4.57 -15.47 -5.15
CA ALA A 181 3.45 -14.81 -5.83
C ALA A 181 3.98 -13.88 -6.91
N PRO A 182 3.29 -13.75 -8.04
CA PRO A 182 3.65 -12.71 -9.01
C PRO A 182 3.65 -11.34 -8.34
N LEU A 183 4.71 -10.58 -8.61
CA LEU A 183 4.93 -9.26 -8.03
C LEU A 183 4.80 -8.22 -9.14
N TYR A 184 3.87 -7.29 -8.95
CA TYR A 184 3.60 -6.21 -9.90
C TYR A 184 4.01 -4.88 -9.28
N ILE A 185 4.86 -4.15 -9.97
CA ILE A 185 5.39 -2.87 -9.50
C ILE A 185 4.84 -1.76 -10.39
N ILE A 186 4.15 -0.80 -9.81
CA ILE A 186 3.55 0.32 -10.54
C ILE A 186 4.23 1.61 -10.11
N SER A 187 4.76 2.36 -11.07
CA SER A 187 5.48 3.60 -10.79
C SER A 187 4.86 4.77 -11.56
N GLY A 188 4.89 5.95 -10.96
CA GLY A 188 4.50 7.18 -11.64
C GLY A 188 5.67 7.72 -12.45
N THR A 189 5.41 8.07 -13.70
CA THR A 189 6.47 8.51 -14.61
C THR A 189 7.14 9.81 -14.17
N THR A 190 6.44 10.65 -13.41
CA THR A 190 7.00 11.92 -12.92
C THR A 190 7.24 11.93 -11.40
N ASP A 191 7.20 10.76 -10.77
CA ASP A 191 7.55 10.65 -9.35
C ASP A 191 9.05 10.77 -9.21
N SER A 192 9.51 11.91 -8.67
CA SER A 192 10.94 12.17 -8.56
C SER A 192 11.58 11.56 -7.30
N ASN A 193 10.74 11.16 -6.35
CA ASN A 193 11.24 10.58 -5.10
C ASN A 193 11.28 9.06 -5.14
N TYR A 194 10.32 8.45 -5.82
CA TYR A 194 10.23 7.00 -5.96
C TYR A 194 10.18 6.71 -7.46
N THR A 195 11.34 6.76 -8.08
CA THR A 195 11.47 6.79 -9.54
C THR A 195 11.23 5.42 -10.17
N VAL A 196 10.88 5.45 -11.45
CA VAL A 196 10.77 4.23 -12.26
C VAL A 196 12.08 3.43 -12.17
N LYS A 197 13.22 4.14 -12.27
CA LYS A 197 14.53 3.48 -12.21
C LYS A 197 14.75 2.79 -10.86
N GLY A 198 14.43 3.46 -9.77
CA GLY A 198 14.59 2.87 -8.43
C GLY A 198 13.67 1.68 -8.21
N ALA A 199 12.47 1.75 -8.78
CA ALA A 199 11.49 0.67 -8.64
C ALA A 199 11.95 -0.62 -9.32
N LYS A 200 12.79 -0.52 -10.35
CA LYS A 200 13.24 -1.70 -11.07
C LYS A 200 14.09 -2.63 -10.21
N LYS A 201 14.63 -2.15 -9.11
CA LYS A 201 15.36 -3.01 -8.18
C LYS A 201 14.47 -4.03 -7.49
N TRP A 202 13.15 -3.87 -7.55
CA TRP A 202 12.23 -4.90 -7.05
C TRP A 202 12.43 -6.24 -7.77
N VAL A 203 13.07 -6.26 -8.94
CA VAL A 203 13.34 -7.50 -9.66
C VAL A 203 14.12 -8.50 -8.79
N GLU A 204 14.85 -8.02 -7.80
CA GLU A 204 15.64 -8.87 -6.91
C GLU A 204 14.81 -9.46 -5.76
N TRP A 205 13.52 -9.16 -5.71
CA TRP A 205 12.67 -9.53 -4.56
C TRP A 205 11.57 -10.54 -4.89
N GLY A 206 11.50 -11.00 -6.13
CA GLY A 206 10.47 -11.96 -6.50
C GLY A 206 10.93 -12.88 -7.61
N ASN A 207 10.29 -14.05 -7.69
CA ASN A 207 10.57 -15.00 -8.77
C ASN A 207 9.98 -14.54 -10.11
N GLU A 208 8.86 -13.82 -10.05
CA GLU A 208 8.19 -13.28 -11.23
C GLU A 208 7.84 -11.83 -10.91
N VAL A 209 8.44 -10.88 -11.62
CA VAL A 209 8.25 -9.46 -11.35
C VAL A 209 7.88 -8.73 -12.64
N HIS A 210 6.83 -7.94 -12.59
CA HIS A 210 6.31 -7.17 -13.72
C HIS A 210 6.33 -5.69 -13.36
N PHE A 211 6.70 -4.85 -14.32
CA PHE A 211 6.80 -3.40 -14.12
C PHE A 211 5.79 -2.68 -15.00
N LEU A 212 5.01 -1.78 -14.39
CA LEU A 212 3.98 -0.98 -15.04
C LEU A 212 4.17 0.48 -14.67
N THR A 213 3.75 1.38 -15.53
CA THR A 213 3.83 2.82 -15.24
C THR A 213 2.47 3.49 -15.39
N VAL A 214 2.30 4.58 -14.65
CA VAL A 214 1.16 5.48 -14.76
C VAL A 214 1.73 6.87 -15.03
N ASN A 215 1.17 7.60 -15.96
CA ASN A 215 1.60 8.99 -16.23
C ASN A 215 1.13 9.87 -15.07
N GLY A 216 2.04 10.18 -14.17
CA GLY A 216 1.70 10.97 -13.01
C GLY A 216 2.78 10.95 -11.95
N GLY A 217 2.54 11.74 -10.90
CA GLY A 217 3.45 11.84 -9.76
C GLY A 217 3.17 10.78 -8.71
N HIS A 218 3.71 11.01 -7.51
CA HIS A 218 3.68 10.02 -6.44
C HIS A 218 2.26 9.57 -6.04
N MET A 219 1.31 10.50 -6.02
CA MET A 219 -0.04 10.20 -5.54
C MET A 219 -1.01 9.86 -6.67
N PHE A 220 -0.53 9.14 -7.69
CA PHE A 220 -1.39 8.72 -8.79
C PHE A 220 -2.57 7.86 -8.33
N LEU A 221 -2.44 7.17 -7.19
CA LEU A 221 -3.55 6.42 -6.62
C LEU A 221 -4.78 7.31 -6.41
N LEU A 222 -4.56 8.54 -5.91
CA LEU A 222 -5.65 9.47 -5.64
C LEU A 222 -6.13 10.20 -6.88
N HIS A 223 -5.19 10.61 -7.73
CA HIS A 223 -5.51 11.46 -8.88
C HIS A 223 -5.94 10.66 -10.10
N GLN A 224 -5.58 9.40 -10.18
CA GLN A 224 -5.88 8.55 -11.32
C GLN A 224 -6.37 7.17 -10.87
N ALA A 225 -7.33 7.17 -9.95
CA ALA A 225 -7.90 5.92 -9.41
C ALA A 225 -8.48 5.04 -10.52
N ASP A 226 -9.02 5.64 -11.58
CA ASP A 226 -9.56 4.90 -12.73
C ASP A 226 -8.45 4.10 -13.43
N ILE A 227 -7.32 4.73 -13.67
CA ILE A 227 -6.20 4.06 -14.34
C ILE A 227 -5.65 2.94 -13.45
N VAL A 228 -5.46 3.23 -12.17
CA VAL A 228 -4.94 2.23 -11.21
C VAL A 228 -5.92 1.06 -11.11
N GLY A 229 -7.22 1.35 -11.00
CA GLY A 229 -8.24 0.30 -10.93
C GLY A 229 -8.24 -0.59 -12.17
N GLU A 230 -8.10 0.01 -13.35
CA GLU A 230 -8.03 -0.75 -14.58
C GLU A 230 -6.79 -1.64 -14.66
N LEU A 231 -5.64 -1.13 -14.19
CA LEU A 231 -4.43 -1.95 -14.13
C LEU A 231 -4.61 -3.13 -13.18
N ILE A 232 -5.19 -2.88 -12.02
CA ILE A 232 -5.44 -3.94 -11.05
C ILE A 232 -6.41 -4.98 -11.64
N MET A 233 -7.46 -4.52 -12.33
CA MET A 233 -8.39 -5.44 -12.98
C MET A 233 -7.67 -6.35 -13.97
N LYS A 234 -6.77 -5.79 -14.78
CA LYS A 234 -6.00 -6.58 -15.73
C LYS A 234 -5.10 -7.61 -15.03
N ILE A 235 -4.48 -7.22 -13.93
CA ILE A 235 -3.66 -8.14 -13.13
C ILE A 235 -4.52 -9.29 -12.62
N LEU A 236 -5.69 -8.98 -12.06
CA LEU A 236 -6.58 -10.00 -11.51
C LEU A 236 -7.13 -10.95 -12.58
N ASP A 237 -7.34 -10.46 -13.80
CA ASP A 237 -7.88 -11.27 -14.89
C ASP A 237 -6.80 -12.04 -15.66
N ARG A 238 -5.52 -11.76 -15.44
CA ARG A 238 -4.44 -12.38 -16.19
C ARG A 238 -4.45 -13.90 -16.11
N VAL A 239 -4.76 -14.44 -14.92
CA VAL A 239 -4.82 -15.89 -14.71
C VAL A 239 -5.98 -16.52 -15.47
N LYS A 240 -7.10 -15.79 -15.60
CA LYS A 240 -8.26 -16.27 -16.38
C LYS A 240 -7.93 -16.41 -17.86
N SER A 241 -7.17 -15.46 -18.45
CA SER A 241 -6.83 -15.50 -19.86
C SER A 241 -5.85 -16.63 -20.18
N VAL A 242 -4.98 -17.01 -19.27
CA VAL A 242 -4.07 -18.15 -19.43
C VAL A 242 -4.86 -19.45 -19.39
N LYS A 243 -5.81 -19.59 -18.50
CA LYS A 243 -6.68 -20.76 -18.41
C LYS A 243 -7.57 -20.98 -19.65
N UNK A 244 -7.74 -20.13 -20.20
CA UNK A 244 -8.54 -20.16 -21.32
C UNK A 244 -7.88 -20.63 -22.53
N LYS A 245 -6.76 -20.65 -22.50
CA LYS A 245 -5.99 -21.09 -23.66
C LYS A 245 -5.60 -22.57 -23.59
N ASN A 246 -5.87 -23.27 -22.51
CA ASN A 246 -5.63 -24.69 -22.38
C ASN A 246 -6.93 -25.48 -22.40
#